data_f5de89f3c872a0784fbb4d93c86205b2
#
_entry.id   f5de89f3c872a0784fbb4d93c86205b2
#
_cell.length_a   1.000
_cell.length_b   1.000
_cell.length_c   1.000
_cell.angle_alpha   90.00
_cell.angle_beta   90.00
_cell.angle_gamma   90.00
#
_symmetry.space_group_name_H-M   'P 1'
#
loop_
_entity.id
_entity.type
_entity.pdbx_description
1 polymer ?
#
loop_
_entity_poly.entity_id
_entity_poly.type
_entity_poly.pdbx_seq_one_letter_code
_entity_poly.pdbx_strand_id
1 'polypeptide(L)'
;MGRVQSVSWRWLAVAIGCLLMTSSLSAATVEDAPEVRVIIDVSGSMRVNDPEQLAAEALELLVALIPSGARAGIWTFGERVANPLPPAGVNQEWRQRMRALMPLLVDYQQFTDIESAIRQVAPVDTDTRQIHLLLLTDGMIDLPAWRGSKPAIDQASRTALLDEYAPLLAEQDVVVHGIAFSDDADFDLVERLAQLTGGLSASVAEAEALLGAFLDMVDRIYPSDRAPVTDQRFVIEPGLSGFTALLFRGEEEPVLIAPDGERYSADAIPEGVQWRREPHYDLVEVPDPQAGQWRLEGELVEKSRITLQAPLQLQVSGVPPTLYLGFDVPVEAWFTRQQEVLEEDELPAYLRLTAELRNAAGELQSTVVLQQQEQEARFVGQLPPPITSSELQLVVRAEGQGFRRQRVQAVNVLPPILARHDEAGGQVILTTEHPQLNRHNTRLYGQLQGATLTAEPQDEQRWIMPLPELDAGVSVPLMLRGEITLDGNVRELVLPRLVLFPAVDTSLDQVDAASTLEVTRFYDEPLPQREESSDPVERLIERVQALPETAQQRWREGPAWLEPLRQALDNPRQGWPLLVALAVPLLLLLLLWRVWHRRRNAGAREEPHV
;
A
#
# COMPACT_ATOMS: atom_id res chain seq x y z
N MET A 1 68.90 53.50 -19.86
CA MET A 1 67.77 54.00 -19.08
C MET A 1 66.54 53.51 -19.77
N GLY A 2 65.69 52.69 -19.26
CA GLY A 2 65.47 51.90 -18.13
C GLY A 2 64.59 50.73 -18.53
N ARG A 3 64.97 49.54 -18.08
CA ARG A 3 64.18 48.32 -18.23
C ARG A 3 62.92 48.43 -17.36
N VAL A 4 61.72 48.32 -17.93
CA VAL A 4 60.47 48.13 -17.21
C VAL A 4 60.07 46.67 -17.32
N GLN A 5 59.87 46.08 -16.16
CA GLN A 5 59.67 44.66 -15.89
C GLN A 5 58.38 44.11 -16.51
N SER A 6 58.48 43.03 -17.25
CA SER A 6 57.37 42.23 -17.83
C SER A 6 57.08 40.98 -16.99
N VAL A 7 56.90 41.12 -15.69
CA VAL A 7 56.72 39.96 -14.77
C VAL A 7 55.30 39.83 -14.21
N SER A 8 54.41 40.79 -14.39
CA SER A 8 53.09 40.79 -13.70
C SER A 8 51.92 40.07 -14.42
N TRP A 9 52.03 39.79 -15.70
CA TRP A 9 50.89 39.18 -16.45
C TRP A 9 50.85 37.65 -16.45
N ARG A 10 51.98 36.99 -16.20
CA ARG A 10 52.03 35.51 -16.16
C ARG A 10 51.46 34.95 -14.84
N TRP A 11 51.58 35.68 -13.73
CA TRP A 11 51.01 35.30 -12.44
C TRP A 11 49.50 35.59 -12.34
N LEU A 12 49.00 36.60 -13.06
CA LEU A 12 47.57 36.88 -13.14
C LEU A 12 46.83 35.80 -13.99
N ALA A 13 47.46 35.31 -15.07
CA ALA A 13 46.91 34.24 -15.88
C ALA A 13 46.87 32.87 -15.15
N VAL A 14 47.86 32.59 -14.27
CA VAL A 14 47.87 31.37 -13.43
C VAL A 14 46.84 31.48 -12.31
N ALA A 15 46.65 32.65 -11.69
CA ALA A 15 45.65 32.87 -10.65
C ALA A 15 44.22 32.79 -11.18
N ILE A 16 43.93 33.26 -12.38
CA ILE A 16 42.63 33.14 -13.07
C ILE A 16 42.39 31.70 -13.53
N GLY A 17 43.43 30.97 -13.98
CA GLY A 17 43.35 29.56 -14.33
C GLY A 17 43.06 28.65 -13.13
N CYS A 18 43.60 28.96 -11.94
CA CYS A 18 43.26 28.24 -10.72
C CYS A 18 41.87 28.60 -10.15
N LEU A 19 41.35 29.81 -10.42
CA LEU A 19 39.99 30.19 -10.00
C LEU A 19 38.88 29.62 -10.88
N LEU A 20 39.22 29.19 -12.09
CA LEU A 20 38.28 28.53 -13.02
C LEU A 20 38.26 27.01 -12.88
N MET A 21 39.15 26.41 -12.09
CA MET A 21 39.17 24.97 -11.81
C MET A 21 38.49 24.57 -10.50
N THR A 22 37.84 25.48 -9.78
CA THR A 22 37.16 25.16 -8.49
C THR A 22 35.65 25.24 -8.56
N SER A 23 35.04 24.88 -9.69
CA SER A 23 33.58 24.80 -9.77
C SER A 23 33.10 23.60 -10.59
N SER A 24 33.69 22.46 -10.37
CA SER A 24 33.05 21.20 -10.69
C SER A 24 32.92 20.40 -9.39
N LEU A 25 32.23 21.00 -8.37
CA LEU A 25 31.45 20.14 -7.51
C LEU A 25 30.31 19.63 -8.41
N SER A 26 30.55 18.52 -9.06
CA SER A 26 29.44 17.68 -9.53
C SER A 26 28.64 17.33 -8.29
N ALA A 27 27.57 18.07 -8.06
CA ALA A 27 26.44 17.49 -7.39
C ALA A 27 26.19 16.17 -8.14
N ALA A 28 26.35 15.03 -7.46
CA ALA A 28 25.96 13.74 -7.99
C ALA A 28 24.58 13.93 -8.59
N THR A 29 24.48 13.77 -9.88
CA THR A 29 23.28 14.06 -10.64
C THR A 29 22.25 13.03 -10.19
N VAL A 30 21.14 13.48 -9.65
CA VAL A 30 19.88 12.73 -9.43
C VAL A 30 19.32 12.32 -10.82
N GLU A 31 20.15 12.31 -11.86
CA GLU A 31 19.79 12.02 -13.25
C GLU A 31 19.33 10.57 -13.44
N ASP A 32 19.74 9.65 -12.57
CA ASP A 32 19.36 8.22 -12.64
C ASP A 32 18.22 7.83 -11.68
N ALA A 33 17.69 8.76 -10.90
CA ALA A 33 16.58 8.45 -10.01
C ALA A 33 15.30 8.14 -10.80
N PRO A 34 14.53 7.10 -10.42
CA PRO A 34 13.29 6.75 -11.12
C PRO A 34 12.27 7.89 -11.10
N GLU A 35 11.42 7.95 -12.14
CA GLU A 35 10.30 8.86 -12.20
C GLU A 35 9.06 8.23 -11.58
N VAL A 36 8.36 8.95 -10.70
CA VAL A 36 7.11 8.50 -10.08
C VAL A 36 5.92 9.24 -10.69
N ARG A 37 4.94 8.49 -11.15
CA ARG A 37 3.66 8.99 -11.66
C ARG A 37 2.53 8.45 -10.80
N VAL A 38 1.89 9.33 -10.05
CA VAL A 38 0.78 8.96 -9.16
C VAL A 38 -0.54 9.10 -9.92
N ILE A 39 -1.36 8.06 -9.86
CA ILE A 39 -2.64 7.97 -10.55
C ILE A 39 -3.72 7.73 -9.48
N ILE A 40 -4.57 8.71 -9.26
CA ILE A 40 -5.56 8.69 -8.18
C ILE A 40 -6.95 8.59 -8.78
N ASP A 41 -7.68 7.60 -8.32
CA ASP A 41 -9.10 7.47 -8.60
C ASP A 41 -9.88 8.61 -7.93
N VAL A 42 -10.68 9.29 -8.74
CA VAL A 42 -11.66 10.30 -8.29
C VAL A 42 -13.06 9.92 -8.78
N SER A 43 -13.34 8.62 -8.89
CA SER A 43 -14.68 8.11 -9.16
C SER A 43 -15.64 8.37 -8.00
N GLY A 44 -16.93 8.20 -8.26
CA GLY A 44 -17.96 8.51 -7.27
C GLY A 44 -17.93 7.64 -6.02
N SER A 45 -17.40 6.41 -6.10
CA SER A 45 -17.21 5.48 -5.00
C SER A 45 -16.23 6.02 -3.96
N MET A 46 -15.15 6.69 -4.36
CA MET A 46 -14.18 7.32 -3.46
C MET A 46 -14.83 8.24 -2.41
N ARG A 47 -15.91 8.91 -2.75
CA ARG A 47 -16.64 9.76 -1.79
C ARG A 47 -17.25 8.97 -0.63
N VAL A 48 -17.57 7.69 -0.87
CA VAL A 48 -18.17 6.79 0.13
C VAL A 48 -17.08 6.03 0.87
N ASN A 49 -16.06 5.57 0.16
CA ASN A 49 -15.01 4.71 0.69
C ASN A 49 -13.88 5.50 1.37
N ASP A 50 -13.68 6.79 1.01
CA ASP A 50 -12.71 7.70 1.64
C ASP A 50 -13.37 8.97 2.21
N PRO A 51 -14.30 8.85 3.18
CA PRO A 51 -15.00 10.01 3.74
C PRO A 51 -14.09 10.97 4.51
N GLU A 52 -12.97 10.48 5.03
CA GLU A 52 -11.98 11.27 5.79
C GLU A 52 -10.86 11.83 4.90
N GLN A 53 -10.89 11.55 3.60
CA GLN A 53 -9.92 12.02 2.60
C GLN A 53 -8.47 11.57 2.90
N LEU A 54 -8.31 10.34 3.37
CA LEU A 54 -7.01 9.75 3.69
C LEU A 54 -6.14 9.50 2.45
N ALA A 55 -6.74 9.33 1.27
CA ALA A 55 -6.00 9.34 0.00
C ALA A 55 -5.23 10.65 -0.20
N ALA A 56 -5.79 11.79 0.21
CA ALA A 56 -5.11 13.09 0.15
C ALA A 56 -3.95 13.16 1.14
N GLU A 57 -4.14 12.70 2.38
CA GLU A 57 -3.08 12.65 3.39
C GLU A 57 -1.96 11.69 3.00
N ALA A 58 -2.30 10.50 2.48
CA ALA A 58 -1.34 9.54 1.97
C ALA A 58 -0.51 10.09 0.80
N LEU A 59 -1.16 10.86 -0.10
CA LEU A 59 -0.48 11.56 -1.18
C LEU A 59 0.46 12.65 -0.63
N GLU A 60 0.07 13.38 0.40
CA GLU A 60 0.93 14.38 1.03
C GLU A 60 2.17 13.75 1.67
N LEU A 61 1.99 12.62 2.36
CA LEU A 61 3.10 11.83 2.90
C LEU A 61 4.04 11.33 1.79
N LEU A 62 3.48 10.73 0.72
CA LEU A 62 4.25 10.31 -0.45
C LEU A 62 5.13 11.45 -0.97
N VAL A 63 4.52 12.61 -1.22
CA VAL A 63 5.19 13.81 -1.74
C VAL A 63 6.29 14.31 -0.80
N ALA A 64 6.09 14.19 0.51
CA ALA A 64 7.10 14.56 1.50
C ALA A 64 8.33 13.64 1.43
N LEU A 65 8.12 12.36 1.11
CA LEU A 65 9.16 11.32 1.11
C LEU A 65 9.89 11.17 -0.24
N ILE A 66 9.32 11.60 -1.37
CA ILE A 66 10.03 11.60 -2.66
C ILE A 66 11.29 12.46 -2.52
N PRO A 67 12.48 11.95 -2.88
CA PRO A 67 13.73 12.70 -2.78
C PRO A 67 13.71 13.99 -3.61
N SER A 68 14.34 15.04 -3.08
CA SER A 68 14.53 16.28 -3.85
C SER A 68 15.41 16.02 -5.06
N GLY A 69 14.96 16.50 -6.25
CA GLY A 69 15.63 16.26 -7.53
C GLY A 69 15.11 15.04 -8.30
N ALA A 70 14.43 14.08 -7.67
CA ALA A 70 13.67 13.04 -8.37
C ALA A 70 12.58 13.68 -9.24
N ARG A 71 12.06 12.96 -10.25
CA ARG A 71 10.94 13.44 -11.07
C ARG A 71 9.63 12.82 -10.59
N ALA A 72 8.60 13.65 -10.50
CA ALA A 72 7.27 13.14 -10.16
C ALA A 72 6.17 13.96 -10.84
N GLY A 73 5.02 13.29 -11.09
CA GLY A 73 3.81 13.89 -11.64
C GLY A 73 2.57 13.27 -11.03
N ILE A 74 1.42 13.96 -11.12
CA ILE A 74 0.16 13.52 -10.53
C ILE A 74 -0.94 13.57 -11.59
N TRP A 75 -1.70 12.50 -11.66
CA TRP A 75 -2.89 12.35 -12.48
C TRP A 75 -4.08 11.97 -11.62
N THR A 76 -5.23 12.38 -12.05
CA THR A 76 -6.52 11.92 -11.53
C THR A 76 -7.32 11.28 -12.66
N PHE A 77 -8.11 10.27 -12.33
CA PHE A 77 -8.97 9.61 -13.30
C PHE A 77 -10.32 9.23 -12.70
N GLY A 78 -11.27 9.08 -13.58
CA GLY A 78 -12.62 8.60 -13.39
C GLY A 78 -13.18 8.36 -14.78
N GLU A 79 -14.18 9.12 -15.22
CA GLU A 79 -14.65 9.15 -16.62
C GLU A 79 -13.58 9.73 -17.58
N ARG A 80 -12.76 10.65 -17.07
CA ARG A 80 -11.70 11.35 -17.80
C ARG A 80 -10.41 11.35 -17.00
N VAL A 81 -9.31 11.27 -17.72
CA VAL A 81 -7.97 11.38 -17.13
C VAL A 81 -7.53 12.84 -17.21
N ALA A 82 -7.05 13.38 -16.10
CA ALA A 82 -6.48 14.71 -16.03
C ALA A 82 -5.05 14.64 -15.47
N ASN A 83 -4.20 15.57 -15.88
CA ASN A 83 -2.85 15.73 -15.37
C ASN A 83 -2.69 17.11 -14.72
N PRO A 84 -3.15 17.28 -13.47
CA PRO A 84 -3.04 18.55 -12.77
C PRO A 84 -1.61 18.94 -12.43
N LEU A 85 -0.68 17.99 -12.32
CA LEU A 85 0.73 18.25 -12.06
C LEU A 85 1.62 17.41 -12.98
N PRO A 86 2.07 17.97 -14.12
CA PRO A 86 2.96 17.28 -15.04
C PRO A 86 4.29 16.89 -14.40
N PRO A 87 4.95 15.82 -14.90
CA PRO A 87 6.24 15.37 -14.38
C PRO A 87 7.28 16.48 -14.38
N ALA A 88 7.85 16.76 -13.23
CA ALA A 88 8.90 17.76 -13.05
C ALA A 88 9.83 17.37 -11.89
N GLY A 89 10.99 18.01 -11.79
CA GLY A 89 11.90 17.82 -10.66
C GLY A 89 11.25 18.23 -9.35
N VAL A 90 11.27 17.32 -8.39
CA VAL A 90 10.70 17.55 -7.06
C VAL A 90 11.58 18.54 -6.28
N ASN A 91 11.02 19.69 -5.98
CA ASN A 91 11.60 20.74 -5.17
C ASN A 91 10.53 21.38 -4.28
N GLN A 92 10.88 22.39 -3.51
CA GLN A 92 9.93 23.05 -2.60
C GLN A 92 8.74 23.69 -3.35
N GLU A 93 8.96 24.28 -4.53
CA GLU A 93 7.91 24.87 -5.36
C GLU A 93 6.97 23.80 -5.90
N TRP A 94 7.52 22.65 -6.36
CA TRP A 94 6.74 21.52 -6.82
C TRP A 94 5.85 20.98 -5.68
N ARG A 95 6.41 20.80 -4.47
CA ARG A 95 5.67 20.35 -3.29
C ARG A 95 4.54 21.33 -2.88
N GLN A 96 4.78 22.63 -2.98
CA GLN A 96 3.75 23.66 -2.72
C GLN A 96 2.62 23.60 -3.76
N ARG A 97 2.97 23.45 -5.05
CA ARG A 97 1.95 23.29 -6.12
C ARG A 97 1.11 22.05 -5.88
N MET A 98 1.75 20.94 -5.51
CA MET A 98 1.05 19.70 -5.21
C MET A 98 0.04 19.87 -4.07
N ARG A 99 0.42 20.49 -2.95
CA ARG A 99 -0.52 20.78 -1.85
C ARG A 99 -1.70 21.65 -2.28
N ALA A 100 -1.49 22.58 -3.20
CA ALA A 100 -2.58 23.40 -3.74
C ALA A 100 -3.57 22.60 -4.61
N LEU A 101 -3.23 21.37 -5.04
CA LEU A 101 -4.10 20.50 -5.83
C LEU A 101 -5.00 19.59 -4.99
N MET A 102 -4.76 19.48 -3.68
CA MET A 102 -5.55 18.63 -2.78
C MET A 102 -7.08 18.80 -2.94
N PRO A 103 -7.62 20.05 -3.10
CA PRO A 103 -9.05 20.24 -3.33
C PRO A 103 -9.58 19.61 -4.61
N LEU A 104 -8.73 19.29 -5.60
CA LEU A 104 -9.15 18.62 -6.84
C LEU A 104 -9.38 17.11 -6.66
N LEU A 105 -8.87 16.52 -5.60
CA LEU A 105 -9.08 15.10 -5.29
C LEU A 105 -10.50 14.79 -4.81
N VAL A 106 -11.29 15.81 -4.51
CA VAL A 106 -12.71 15.71 -4.14
C VAL A 106 -13.68 16.14 -5.27
N ASP A 107 -13.16 16.38 -6.47
CA ASP A 107 -13.96 16.63 -7.68
C ASP A 107 -14.33 15.29 -8.34
N TYR A 108 -15.25 14.58 -7.69
CA TYR A 108 -15.61 13.22 -8.05
C TYR A 108 -16.31 13.13 -9.40
N GLN A 109 -15.88 12.13 -10.20
CA GLN A 109 -16.43 11.79 -11.51
C GLN A 109 -17.34 10.55 -11.40
N GLN A 110 -17.99 10.17 -12.50
CA GLN A 110 -19.05 9.16 -12.46
C GLN A 110 -18.56 7.73 -12.70
N PHE A 111 -17.50 7.52 -13.48
CA PHE A 111 -17.03 6.22 -13.96
C PHE A 111 -15.59 5.97 -13.52
N THR A 112 -15.10 4.73 -13.75
CA THR A 112 -13.76 4.28 -13.34
C THR A 112 -13.06 3.63 -14.56
N ASP A 113 -12.34 4.44 -15.35
CA ASP A 113 -11.63 4.00 -16.57
C ASP A 113 -10.14 3.81 -16.30
N ILE A 114 -9.80 2.70 -15.61
CA ILE A 114 -8.41 2.35 -15.25
C ILE A 114 -7.54 2.15 -16.50
N GLU A 115 -8.08 1.52 -17.54
CA GLU A 115 -7.31 1.28 -18.78
C GLU A 115 -6.87 2.60 -19.42
N SER A 116 -7.81 3.54 -19.59
CA SER A 116 -7.49 4.86 -20.15
C SER A 116 -6.51 5.63 -19.27
N ALA A 117 -6.60 5.50 -17.94
CA ALA A 117 -5.67 6.13 -17.01
C ALA A 117 -4.25 5.63 -17.26
N ILE A 118 -4.03 4.33 -17.24
CA ILE A 118 -2.70 3.73 -17.43
C ILE A 118 -2.16 4.03 -18.83
N ARG A 119 -2.98 3.89 -19.89
CA ARG A 119 -2.56 4.19 -21.26
C ARG A 119 -2.14 5.64 -21.48
N GLN A 120 -2.73 6.60 -20.77
CA GLN A 120 -2.39 8.01 -20.89
C GLN A 120 -1.19 8.41 -20.03
N VAL A 121 -0.99 7.74 -18.91
CA VAL A 121 0.08 8.07 -17.94
C VAL A 121 1.39 7.37 -18.26
N ALA A 122 1.35 6.19 -18.85
CA ALA A 122 2.51 5.34 -19.11
C ALA A 122 3.43 5.77 -20.28
N PRO A 123 3.05 6.61 -21.27
CA PRO A 123 3.94 6.91 -22.39
C PRO A 123 5.34 7.28 -21.93
N VAL A 124 6.31 6.58 -22.49
CA VAL A 124 7.74 6.78 -22.20
C VAL A 124 8.26 7.80 -23.18
N ASP A 125 8.66 8.96 -22.70
CA ASP A 125 9.55 9.84 -23.44
C ASP A 125 10.92 9.14 -23.57
N THR A 126 11.72 9.52 -24.52
CA THR A 126 13.05 8.95 -24.81
C THR A 126 14.08 9.07 -23.67
N ASP A 127 13.64 9.38 -22.46
CA ASP A 127 14.43 9.42 -21.23
C ASP A 127 14.64 7.99 -20.72
N THR A 128 15.85 7.62 -20.38
CA THR A 128 16.27 6.25 -20.00
C THR A 128 15.88 5.88 -18.55
N ARG A 129 15.10 6.70 -17.86
CA ARG A 129 14.73 6.48 -16.47
C ARG A 129 13.64 5.42 -16.34
N GLN A 130 13.77 4.58 -15.31
CA GLN A 130 12.68 3.70 -14.92
C GLN A 130 11.48 4.52 -14.46
N ILE A 131 10.28 4.16 -14.93
CA ILE A 131 9.03 4.82 -14.56
C ILE A 131 8.26 3.92 -13.61
N HIS A 132 7.88 4.48 -12.46
CA HIS A 132 6.99 3.84 -11.51
C HIS A 132 5.62 4.53 -11.51
N LEU A 133 4.57 3.79 -11.87
CA LEU A 133 3.19 4.21 -11.75
C LEU A 133 2.65 3.76 -10.40
N LEU A 134 2.08 4.66 -9.61
CA LEU A 134 1.37 4.35 -8.37
C LEU A 134 -0.12 4.56 -8.62
N LEU A 135 -0.86 3.47 -8.77
CA LEU A 135 -2.31 3.47 -8.96
C LEU A 135 -3.01 3.30 -7.61
N LEU A 136 -3.88 4.25 -7.27
CA LEU A 136 -4.83 4.13 -6.16
C LEU A 136 -6.24 4.09 -6.75
N THR A 137 -7.01 3.04 -6.45
CA THR A 137 -8.40 2.89 -6.87
C THR A 137 -9.21 2.17 -5.79
N ASP A 138 -10.48 2.53 -5.65
CA ASP A 138 -11.43 1.93 -4.72
C ASP A 138 -12.51 1.11 -5.43
N GLY A 139 -12.41 0.96 -6.76
CA GLY A 139 -13.46 0.34 -7.56
C GLY A 139 -12.98 -0.66 -8.59
N MET A 140 -13.95 -1.22 -9.28
CA MET A 140 -13.77 -2.04 -10.48
C MET A 140 -13.80 -1.14 -11.73
N ILE A 141 -13.30 -1.65 -12.87
CA ILE A 141 -13.50 -0.98 -14.15
C ILE A 141 -15.00 -0.81 -14.38
N ASP A 142 -15.43 0.45 -14.52
CA ASP A 142 -16.81 0.84 -14.77
C ASP A 142 -16.85 1.87 -15.91
N LEU A 143 -17.07 1.38 -17.15
CA LEU A 143 -17.08 2.22 -18.33
C LEU A 143 -18.49 2.74 -18.66
N PRO A 144 -18.60 3.93 -19.29
CA PRO A 144 -19.91 4.47 -19.69
C PRO A 144 -20.65 3.56 -20.69
N ALA A 145 -21.95 3.35 -20.48
CA ALA A 145 -22.77 2.46 -21.30
C ALA A 145 -22.87 2.88 -22.79
N TRP A 146 -22.55 4.12 -23.14
CA TRP A 146 -22.50 4.55 -24.55
C TRP A 146 -21.28 3.98 -25.31
N ARG A 147 -20.26 3.43 -24.62
CA ARG A 147 -19.12 2.72 -25.23
C ARG A 147 -19.49 1.29 -25.65
N GLY A 148 -20.56 0.71 -25.12
CA GLY A 148 -21.00 -0.62 -25.45
C GLY A 148 -21.89 -1.26 -24.39
N SER A 149 -22.15 -2.53 -24.55
CA SER A 149 -23.00 -3.30 -23.64
C SER A 149 -22.20 -3.77 -22.41
N LYS A 150 -22.71 -3.47 -21.23
CA LYS A 150 -22.16 -4.00 -19.97
C LYS A 150 -22.68 -5.42 -19.70
N PRO A 151 -21.90 -6.30 -19.04
CA PRO A 151 -20.54 -6.08 -18.53
C PRO A 151 -19.44 -6.31 -19.59
N ALA A 152 -19.77 -6.59 -20.84
CA ALA A 152 -18.82 -7.01 -21.86
C ALA A 152 -17.71 -5.98 -22.13
N ILE A 153 -18.03 -4.68 -22.11
CA ILE A 153 -17.02 -3.62 -22.33
C ILE A 153 -16.04 -3.52 -21.15
N ASP A 154 -16.51 -3.69 -19.92
CA ASP A 154 -15.68 -3.63 -18.72
C ASP A 154 -14.71 -4.82 -18.71
N GLN A 155 -15.22 -6.03 -19.04
CA GLN A 155 -14.40 -7.23 -19.18
C GLN A 155 -13.39 -7.13 -20.34
N ALA A 156 -13.78 -6.54 -21.47
CA ALA A 156 -12.87 -6.33 -22.60
C ALA A 156 -11.73 -5.36 -22.24
N SER A 157 -12.04 -4.28 -21.52
CA SER A 157 -11.04 -3.33 -21.01
C SER A 157 -10.07 -4.00 -20.03
N ARG A 158 -10.59 -4.81 -19.10
CA ARG A 158 -9.76 -5.59 -18.17
C ARG A 158 -8.82 -6.55 -18.91
N THR A 159 -9.33 -7.26 -19.90
CA THR A 159 -8.54 -8.19 -20.72
C THR A 159 -7.46 -7.44 -21.52
N ALA A 160 -7.83 -6.35 -22.19
CA ALA A 160 -6.88 -5.54 -22.94
C ALA A 160 -5.77 -4.97 -22.05
N LEU A 161 -6.10 -4.56 -20.83
CA LEU A 161 -5.11 -4.04 -19.88
C LEU A 161 -4.12 -5.11 -19.45
N LEU A 162 -4.59 -6.31 -19.07
CA LEU A 162 -3.75 -7.38 -18.54
C LEU A 162 -3.01 -8.18 -19.62
N ASP A 163 -3.69 -8.54 -20.72
CA ASP A 163 -3.14 -9.48 -21.70
C ASP A 163 -2.36 -8.76 -22.82
N GLU A 164 -2.68 -7.50 -23.10
CA GLU A 164 -2.06 -6.76 -24.19
C GLU A 164 -1.13 -5.68 -23.66
N TYR A 165 -1.57 -4.86 -22.68
CA TYR A 165 -0.87 -3.64 -22.32
C TYR A 165 0.16 -3.83 -21.19
N ALA A 166 -0.14 -4.63 -20.16
CA ALA A 166 0.81 -4.88 -19.07
C ALA A 166 2.14 -5.51 -19.53
N PRO A 167 2.15 -6.49 -20.47
CA PRO A 167 3.41 -6.99 -21.03
C PRO A 167 4.23 -5.91 -21.74
N LEU A 168 3.57 -4.99 -22.46
CA LEU A 168 4.26 -3.87 -23.13
C LEU A 168 4.88 -2.90 -22.12
N LEU A 169 4.22 -2.65 -20.99
CA LEU A 169 4.75 -1.83 -19.91
C LEU A 169 6.02 -2.47 -19.32
N ALA A 170 5.98 -3.78 -19.06
CA ALA A 170 7.14 -4.52 -18.55
C ALA A 170 8.34 -4.48 -19.53
N GLU A 171 8.08 -4.61 -20.84
CA GLU A 171 9.14 -4.49 -21.88
C GLU A 171 9.76 -3.08 -21.93
N GLN A 172 9.03 -2.07 -21.47
CA GLN A 172 9.48 -0.66 -21.45
C GLN A 172 10.04 -0.23 -20.08
N ASP A 173 10.31 -1.16 -19.16
CA ASP A 173 10.71 -0.87 -17.78
C ASP A 173 9.75 0.06 -17.02
N VAL A 174 8.45 0.01 -17.35
CA VAL A 174 7.41 0.72 -16.63
C VAL A 174 6.82 -0.22 -15.56
N VAL A 175 7.02 0.11 -14.32
CA VAL A 175 6.58 -0.67 -13.16
C VAL A 175 5.27 -0.08 -12.62
N VAL A 176 4.24 -0.90 -12.48
CA VAL A 176 2.96 -0.48 -11.90
C VAL A 176 2.83 -1.02 -10.47
N HIS A 177 2.74 -0.11 -9.51
CA HIS A 177 2.33 -0.42 -8.14
C HIS A 177 0.86 -0.09 -8.00
N GLY A 178 0.10 -0.91 -7.26
CA GLY A 178 -1.32 -0.69 -7.12
C GLY A 178 -1.81 -0.82 -5.68
N ILE A 179 -2.69 0.06 -5.29
CA ILE A 179 -3.44 0.00 -4.03
C ILE A 179 -4.92 -0.13 -4.37
N ALA A 180 -5.49 -1.24 -3.99
CA ALA A 180 -6.93 -1.46 -3.98
C ALA A 180 -7.47 -1.01 -2.61
N PHE A 181 -8.22 0.09 -2.61
CA PHE A 181 -8.71 0.75 -1.41
C PHE A 181 -10.21 0.52 -1.26
N SER A 182 -10.62 -0.49 -0.62
CA SER A 182 -11.93 -0.96 -0.20
C SER A 182 -12.16 -2.43 -0.58
N ASP A 183 -13.15 -3.05 0.04
CA ASP A 183 -13.56 -4.43 -0.28
C ASP A 183 -14.23 -4.54 -1.68
N ASP A 184 -14.70 -3.42 -2.24
CA ASP A 184 -15.34 -3.37 -3.56
C ASP A 184 -14.32 -3.20 -4.71
N ALA A 185 -13.05 -2.93 -4.42
CA ALA A 185 -12.01 -2.77 -5.41
C ALA A 185 -11.65 -4.10 -6.10
N ASP A 186 -11.34 -4.06 -7.40
CA ASP A 186 -10.83 -5.24 -8.14
C ASP A 186 -9.36 -5.48 -7.77
N PHE A 187 -9.13 -6.06 -6.57
CA PHE A 187 -7.79 -6.40 -6.11
C PHE A 187 -7.08 -7.36 -7.07
N ASP A 188 -7.79 -8.33 -7.64
CA ASP A 188 -7.21 -9.28 -8.60
C ASP A 188 -6.64 -8.56 -9.84
N LEU A 189 -7.30 -7.51 -10.33
CA LEU A 189 -6.79 -6.69 -11.43
C LEU A 189 -5.52 -5.94 -11.02
N VAL A 190 -5.58 -5.27 -9.85
CA VAL A 190 -4.47 -4.47 -9.32
C VAL A 190 -3.25 -5.35 -9.03
N GLU A 191 -3.45 -6.48 -8.37
CA GLU A 191 -2.41 -7.46 -8.07
C GLU A 191 -1.79 -8.00 -9.35
N ARG A 192 -2.61 -8.43 -10.32
CA ARG A 192 -2.10 -8.99 -11.57
C ARG A 192 -1.33 -7.98 -12.41
N LEU A 193 -1.79 -6.74 -12.45
CA LEU A 193 -1.09 -5.66 -13.14
C LEU A 193 0.27 -5.37 -12.51
N ALA A 194 0.34 -5.31 -11.17
CA ALA A 194 1.59 -5.13 -10.45
C ALA A 194 2.55 -6.31 -10.69
N GLN A 195 2.07 -7.55 -10.61
CA GLN A 195 2.88 -8.75 -10.89
C GLN A 195 3.51 -8.74 -12.28
N LEU A 196 2.68 -8.48 -13.31
CA LEU A 196 3.12 -8.50 -14.72
C LEU A 196 4.19 -7.44 -15.01
N THR A 197 4.19 -6.33 -14.27
CA THR A 197 5.12 -5.21 -14.45
C THR A 197 6.24 -5.17 -13.40
N GLY A 198 6.27 -6.11 -12.46
CA GLY A 198 7.30 -6.18 -11.40
C GLY A 198 7.10 -5.16 -10.27
N GLY A 199 5.87 -4.72 -10.00
CA GLY A 199 5.52 -3.81 -8.92
C GLY A 199 5.01 -4.50 -7.66
N LEU A 200 4.56 -3.70 -6.70
CA LEU A 200 3.90 -4.13 -5.47
C LEU A 200 2.39 -3.89 -5.59
N SER A 201 1.61 -4.76 -4.99
CA SER A 201 0.17 -4.56 -4.79
C SER A 201 -0.16 -4.59 -3.30
N ALA A 202 -1.16 -3.82 -2.90
CA ALA A 202 -1.70 -3.84 -1.55
C ALA A 202 -3.23 -3.77 -1.59
N SER A 203 -3.89 -4.56 -0.73
CA SER A 203 -5.31 -4.45 -0.46
C SER A 203 -5.50 -3.75 0.89
N VAL A 204 -6.24 -2.65 0.90
CA VAL A 204 -6.41 -1.81 2.06
C VAL A 204 -7.90 -1.61 2.30
N ALA A 205 -8.43 -2.29 3.31
CA ALA A 205 -9.84 -2.12 3.72
C ALA A 205 -10.03 -0.93 4.69
N GLU A 206 -8.99 -0.62 5.47
CA GLU A 206 -9.02 0.44 6.48
C GLU A 206 -8.07 1.57 6.09
N ALA A 207 -8.53 2.76 6.34
CA ALA A 207 -7.87 3.98 5.91
C ALA A 207 -6.48 4.18 6.55
N GLU A 208 -6.30 3.74 7.81
CA GLU A 208 -5.02 3.81 8.52
C GLU A 208 -3.94 2.95 7.84
N ALA A 209 -4.33 1.83 7.23
CA ALA A 209 -3.42 0.97 6.48
C ALA A 209 -2.96 1.58 5.15
N LEU A 210 -3.70 2.57 4.60
CA LEU A 210 -3.37 3.24 3.34
C LEU A 210 -2.02 3.96 3.40
N LEU A 211 -1.75 4.68 4.49
CA LEU A 211 -0.46 5.33 4.70
C LEU A 211 0.69 4.32 4.70
N GLY A 212 0.47 3.15 5.32
CA GLY A 212 1.43 2.06 5.34
C GLY A 212 1.73 1.48 3.96
N ALA A 213 0.70 1.26 3.14
CA ALA A 213 0.85 0.77 1.76
C ALA A 213 1.65 1.76 0.88
N PHE A 214 1.36 3.05 0.97
CA PHE A 214 2.15 4.07 0.27
C PHE A 214 3.61 4.08 0.73
N LEU A 215 3.88 3.92 2.02
CA LEU A 215 5.24 3.85 2.53
C LEU A 215 6.02 2.66 1.97
N ASP A 216 5.40 1.48 1.88
CA ASP A 216 6.04 0.29 1.34
C ASP A 216 6.39 0.47 -0.16
N MET A 217 5.54 1.17 -0.92
CA MET A 217 5.82 1.52 -2.32
C MET A 217 6.96 2.55 -2.44
N VAL A 218 6.96 3.60 -1.60
CA VAL A 218 8.07 4.57 -1.56
C VAL A 218 9.39 3.88 -1.23
N ASP A 219 9.39 2.98 -0.25
CA ASP A 219 10.58 2.23 0.14
C ASP A 219 11.09 1.30 -0.96
N ARG A 220 10.19 0.81 -1.79
CA ARG A 220 10.55 0.01 -2.97
C ARG A 220 11.17 0.87 -4.06
N ILE A 221 10.62 2.04 -4.32
CA ILE A 221 11.07 2.97 -5.37
C ILE A 221 12.33 3.72 -4.93
N TYR A 222 12.36 4.21 -3.71
CA TYR A 222 13.44 4.99 -3.12
C TYR A 222 13.97 4.33 -1.83
N PRO A 223 14.65 3.19 -1.95
CA PRO A 223 15.12 2.49 -0.77
C PRO A 223 16.14 3.33 0.00
N SER A 224 15.95 3.43 1.32
CA SER A 224 16.74 4.25 2.21
C SER A 224 17.26 3.46 3.40
N ASP A 225 18.42 3.86 3.92
CA ASP A 225 18.98 3.29 5.14
C ASP A 225 18.22 3.82 6.35
N ARG A 226 17.94 2.92 7.30
CA ARG A 226 17.26 3.25 8.55
C ARG A 226 18.08 2.86 9.75
N ALA A 227 17.98 3.64 10.83
CA ALA A 227 18.42 3.20 12.13
C ALA A 227 17.40 2.19 12.70
N PRO A 228 17.82 0.97 13.10
CA PRO A 228 16.94 0.06 13.81
C PRO A 228 16.47 0.68 15.13
N VAL A 229 15.16 0.71 15.35
CA VAL A 229 14.55 1.13 16.62
C VAL A 229 14.28 -0.13 17.45
N THR A 230 14.82 -0.19 18.66
CA THR A 230 14.62 -1.29 19.61
C THR A 230 14.36 -0.70 21.00
N ASP A 231 13.29 -1.11 21.65
CA ASP A 231 12.88 -0.55 22.95
C ASP A 231 12.86 0.97 22.98
N GLN A 232 12.29 1.58 21.94
CA GLN A 232 12.20 3.04 21.73
C GLN A 232 13.57 3.74 21.70
N ARG A 233 14.63 3.04 21.28
CA ARG A 233 15.99 3.58 21.17
C ARG A 233 16.57 3.27 19.79
N PHE A 234 17.39 4.21 19.31
CA PHE A 234 18.17 4.04 18.10
C PHE A 234 19.54 4.70 18.25
N VAL A 235 20.48 4.30 17.41
CA VAL A 235 21.85 4.81 17.46
C VAL A 235 22.11 5.64 16.21
N ILE A 236 22.63 6.83 16.44
CA ILE A 236 23.15 7.74 15.39
C ILE A 236 24.67 7.62 15.41
N GLU A 237 25.23 7.22 14.28
CA GLU A 237 26.69 7.10 14.11
C GLU A 237 27.32 8.47 13.81
N PRO A 238 28.63 8.64 14.10
CA PRO A 238 29.35 9.88 13.76
C PRO A 238 29.38 10.10 12.25
N GLY A 239 29.23 11.37 11.82
CA GLY A 239 29.40 11.77 10.42
C GLY A 239 28.16 11.61 9.55
N LEU A 240 26.99 11.40 10.16
CA LEU A 240 25.71 11.53 9.44
C LEU A 240 25.43 13.01 9.16
N SER A 241 24.93 13.33 7.97
CA SER A 241 24.50 14.68 7.61
C SER A 241 23.12 15.02 8.18
N GLY A 242 22.34 14.00 8.56
CA GLY A 242 21.01 14.17 9.14
C GLY A 242 20.29 12.85 9.36
N PHE A 243 19.13 12.94 9.98
CA PHE A 243 18.13 11.88 9.92
C PHE A 243 16.73 12.47 9.81
N THR A 244 15.81 11.70 9.26
CA THR A 244 14.38 12.01 9.22
C THR A 244 13.63 11.00 10.05
N ALA A 245 12.91 11.43 11.08
CA ALA A 245 12.00 10.61 11.86
C ALA A 245 10.58 10.78 11.32
N LEU A 246 9.98 9.70 10.84
CA LEU A 246 8.56 9.60 10.57
C LEU A 246 7.92 8.84 11.73
N LEU A 247 7.08 9.52 12.49
CA LEU A 247 6.53 9.03 13.74
C LEU A 247 4.99 8.99 13.63
N PHE A 248 4.41 7.81 13.51
CA PHE A 248 2.96 7.63 13.60
C PHE A 248 2.55 7.70 15.05
N ARG A 249 1.57 8.56 15.34
CA ARG A 249 1.13 8.84 16.71
C ARG A 249 0.14 7.79 17.20
N GLY A 250 0.36 7.33 18.44
CA GLY A 250 -0.66 6.71 19.28
C GLY A 250 -1.38 7.76 20.13
N GLU A 251 -1.77 7.39 21.36
CA GLU A 251 -2.45 8.31 22.27
C GLU A 251 -1.51 9.40 22.84
N GLU A 252 -0.22 9.10 22.99
CA GLU A 252 0.79 10.02 23.53
C GLU A 252 1.58 10.71 22.41
N GLU A 253 1.90 11.99 22.62
CA GLU A 253 2.70 12.74 21.67
C GLU A 253 4.17 12.29 21.65
N PRO A 254 4.78 12.14 20.46
CA PRO A 254 6.16 11.72 20.35
C PRO A 254 7.14 12.79 20.82
N VAL A 255 8.16 12.35 21.56
CA VAL A 255 9.30 13.19 21.97
C VAL A 255 10.60 12.47 21.61
N LEU A 256 11.50 13.16 20.91
CA LEU A 256 12.86 12.72 20.65
C LEU A 256 13.77 13.22 21.77
N ILE A 257 14.64 12.35 22.29
CA ILE A 257 15.62 12.70 23.32
C ILE A 257 17.01 12.43 22.76
N ALA A 258 17.80 13.47 22.67
CA ALA A 258 19.18 13.42 22.21
C ALA A 258 20.12 12.74 23.23
N PRO A 259 21.32 12.32 22.83
CA PRO A 259 22.29 11.67 23.74
C PRO A 259 22.68 12.51 24.96
N ASP A 260 22.66 13.82 24.87
CA ASP A 260 22.92 14.76 25.99
C ASP A 260 21.71 15.00 26.90
N GLY A 261 20.54 14.47 26.53
CA GLY A 261 19.30 14.60 27.27
C GLY A 261 18.40 15.75 26.80
N GLU A 262 18.78 16.53 25.76
CA GLU A 262 17.91 17.53 25.17
C GLU A 262 16.65 16.89 24.59
N ARG A 263 15.49 17.54 24.81
CA ARG A 263 14.17 17.03 24.41
C ARG A 263 13.63 17.82 23.24
N TYR A 264 13.26 17.14 22.19
CA TYR A 264 12.67 17.68 20.98
C TYR A 264 11.20 17.26 20.92
N SER A 265 10.31 18.22 20.82
CA SER A 265 8.87 17.99 20.67
C SER A 265 8.27 19.03 19.73
N ALA A 266 7.03 18.81 19.28
CA ALA A 266 6.35 19.78 18.41
C ALA A 266 6.21 21.17 19.06
N ASP A 267 6.15 21.24 20.42
CA ASP A 267 6.05 22.49 21.17
C ASP A 267 7.42 23.11 21.54
N ALA A 268 8.50 22.31 21.43
CA ALA A 268 9.86 22.73 21.76
C ALA A 268 10.83 22.20 20.70
N ILE A 269 10.91 22.92 19.58
CA ILE A 269 11.73 22.58 18.42
C ILE A 269 13.09 23.27 18.55
N PRO A 270 14.22 22.54 18.62
CA PRO A 270 15.55 23.12 18.62
C PRO A 270 15.88 23.88 17.34
N GLU A 271 16.85 24.77 17.40
CA GLU A 271 17.32 25.51 16.23
C GLU A 271 17.85 24.57 15.14
N GLY A 272 17.40 24.78 13.91
CA GLY A 272 17.80 23.98 12.75
C GLY A 272 16.95 22.73 12.52
N VAL A 273 16.22 22.26 13.52
CA VAL A 273 15.31 21.11 13.39
C VAL A 273 14.00 21.57 12.73
N GLN A 274 13.50 20.76 11.81
CA GLN A 274 12.18 20.98 11.22
C GLN A 274 11.22 19.92 11.75
N TRP A 275 10.13 20.37 12.37
CA TRP A 275 9.07 19.50 12.88
C TRP A 275 7.76 19.86 12.18
N ARG A 276 7.24 18.92 11.39
CA ARG A 276 5.95 19.06 10.71
C ARG A 276 4.97 18.07 11.32
N ARG A 277 3.89 18.61 11.85
CA ARG A 277 2.79 17.82 12.43
C ARG A 277 1.67 17.73 11.40
N GLU A 278 1.29 16.50 11.08
CA GLU A 278 0.14 16.15 10.24
C GLU A 278 -0.92 15.41 11.11
N PRO A 279 -2.14 15.17 10.63
CA PRO A 279 -3.18 14.55 11.46
C PRO A 279 -2.77 13.24 12.13
N HIS A 280 -2.14 12.30 11.41
CA HIS A 280 -1.82 10.95 11.90
C HIS A 280 -0.32 10.72 12.16
N TYR A 281 0.57 11.61 11.72
CA TYR A 281 2.02 11.44 11.88
C TYR A 281 2.74 12.77 12.12
N ASP A 282 3.96 12.66 12.64
CA ASP A 282 4.92 13.75 12.70
C ASP A 282 6.12 13.42 11.80
N LEU A 283 6.58 14.39 11.02
CA LEU A 283 7.80 14.30 10.24
C LEU A 283 8.83 15.28 10.82
N VAL A 284 9.94 14.72 11.33
CA VAL A 284 10.98 15.46 12.01
C VAL A 284 12.30 15.32 11.26
N GLU A 285 12.83 16.41 10.75
CA GLU A 285 14.13 16.47 10.09
C GLU A 285 15.16 17.08 11.05
N VAL A 286 16.19 16.28 11.39
CA VAL A 286 17.26 16.69 12.29
C VAL A 286 18.57 16.73 11.50
N PRO A 287 19.06 17.91 11.12
CA PRO A 287 20.36 18.06 10.47
C PRO A 287 21.49 17.94 11.50
N ASP A 288 22.66 17.48 11.06
CA ASP A 288 23.88 17.35 11.86
C ASP A 288 23.65 16.80 13.28
N PRO A 289 22.99 15.63 13.43
CA PRO A 289 22.56 15.10 14.71
C PRO A 289 23.76 14.70 15.58
N GLN A 290 23.60 14.87 16.88
CA GLN A 290 24.59 14.36 17.85
C GLN A 290 24.72 12.84 17.73
N ALA A 291 25.95 12.37 17.56
CA ALA A 291 26.24 10.93 17.54
C ALA A 291 26.02 10.31 18.93
N GLY A 292 25.42 9.12 18.96
CA GLY A 292 25.14 8.41 20.20
C GLY A 292 23.75 7.77 20.21
N GLN A 293 23.31 7.38 21.40
CA GLN A 293 22.02 6.74 21.60
C GLN A 293 20.91 7.78 21.80
N TRP A 294 19.98 7.81 20.87
CA TRP A 294 18.74 8.59 20.95
C TRP A 294 17.63 7.73 21.54
N ARG A 295 16.63 8.40 22.13
CA ARG A 295 15.42 7.74 22.65
C ARG A 295 14.17 8.41 22.10
N LEU A 296 13.15 7.60 21.94
CA LEU A 296 11.79 8.03 21.64
C LEU A 296 10.95 7.87 22.90
N GLU A 297 10.16 8.86 23.24
CA GLU A 297 9.10 8.77 24.25
C GLU A 297 7.77 9.02 23.56
N GLY A 298 6.70 8.49 24.14
CA GLY A 298 5.36 8.47 23.55
C GLY A 298 5.01 7.10 22.96
N GLU A 299 3.76 6.91 22.66
CA GLU A 299 3.27 5.70 22.00
C GLU A 299 3.48 5.83 20.49
N LEU A 300 4.32 4.95 19.95
CA LEU A 300 4.58 4.86 18.52
C LEU A 300 3.81 3.70 17.92
N VAL A 301 3.07 3.98 16.87
CA VAL A 301 2.40 2.98 16.06
C VAL A 301 3.40 2.34 15.08
N GLU A 302 3.09 1.15 14.61
CA GLU A 302 3.84 0.44 13.56
C GLU A 302 4.11 1.35 12.36
N LYS A 303 5.15 1.01 11.58
CA LYS A 303 5.64 1.83 10.46
C LYS A 303 6.38 3.13 10.85
N SER A 304 6.44 3.54 12.11
CA SER A 304 7.34 4.61 12.55
C SER A 304 8.80 4.23 12.26
N ARG A 305 9.59 5.19 11.77
CA ARG A 305 10.94 4.89 11.28
C ARG A 305 11.88 6.08 11.35
N ILE A 306 13.17 5.77 11.46
CA ILE A 306 14.27 6.74 11.45
C ILE A 306 15.10 6.51 10.19
N THR A 307 14.98 7.38 9.19
CA THR A 307 15.73 7.32 7.93
C THR A 307 17.03 8.11 8.06
N LEU A 308 18.15 7.50 7.69
CA LEU A 308 19.47 8.08 7.83
C LEU A 308 19.88 8.84 6.56
N GLN A 309 20.44 10.00 6.71
CA GLN A 309 21.07 10.78 5.64
C GLN A 309 22.59 10.64 5.78
N ALA A 310 23.17 9.72 5.03
CA ALA A 310 24.57 9.34 5.18
C ALA A 310 25.30 9.25 3.84
N PRO A 311 26.60 9.62 3.79
CA PRO A 311 27.42 9.37 2.61
C PRO A 311 27.62 7.88 2.31
N LEU A 312 27.73 7.08 3.36
CA LEU A 312 27.81 5.62 3.28
C LEU A 312 26.41 5.06 3.22
N GLN A 313 26.10 4.20 2.26
CA GLN A 313 24.78 3.59 2.06
C GLN A 313 24.90 2.06 1.95
N LEU A 314 23.99 1.35 2.60
CA LEU A 314 23.81 -0.09 2.41
C LEU A 314 23.00 -0.32 1.13
N GLN A 315 23.51 -1.09 0.20
CA GLN A 315 22.81 -1.51 -1.00
C GLN A 315 22.38 -2.96 -0.88
N VAL A 316 21.23 -3.28 -1.46
CA VAL A 316 20.67 -4.63 -1.47
C VAL A 316 20.15 -4.91 -2.88
N SER A 317 20.50 -6.06 -3.43
CA SER A 317 20.00 -6.53 -4.73
C SER A 317 19.66 -8.02 -4.71
N GLY A 318 19.23 -8.50 -5.85
CA GLY A 318 18.89 -9.91 -6.06
C GLY A 318 17.48 -10.30 -5.58
N VAL A 319 16.79 -9.42 -4.86
CA VAL A 319 15.44 -9.72 -4.36
C VAL A 319 14.39 -9.06 -5.24
N PRO A 320 13.66 -9.85 -6.04
CA PRO A 320 12.56 -9.32 -6.83
C PRO A 320 11.40 -8.86 -5.92
N PRO A 321 10.49 -8.00 -6.40
CA PRO A 321 9.32 -7.59 -5.64
C PRO A 321 8.36 -8.75 -5.35
N THR A 322 8.39 -9.79 -6.18
CA THR A 322 7.59 -11.00 -6.01
C THR A 322 8.49 -12.20 -5.69
N LEU A 323 8.27 -12.80 -4.55
CA LEU A 323 8.85 -14.07 -4.11
C LEU A 323 7.86 -15.20 -4.34
N TYR A 324 8.36 -16.43 -4.35
CA TYR A 324 7.51 -17.60 -4.58
C TYR A 324 7.61 -18.61 -3.45
N LEU A 325 6.48 -19.16 -3.04
CA LEU A 325 6.41 -20.23 -2.04
C LEU A 325 7.29 -21.41 -2.45
N GLY A 326 8.10 -21.90 -1.51
CA GLY A 326 8.98 -23.07 -1.74
C GLY A 326 10.27 -22.77 -2.50
N PHE A 327 10.56 -21.49 -2.82
CA PHE A 327 11.80 -21.10 -3.49
C PHE A 327 12.68 -20.30 -2.55
N ASP A 328 13.99 -20.65 -2.54
CA ASP A 328 14.99 -19.91 -1.80
C ASP A 328 15.16 -18.50 -2.36
N VAL A 329 15.39 -17.53 -1.48
CA VAL A 329 15.52 -16.12 -1.87
C VAL A 329 16.99 -15.72 -1.82
N PRO A 330 17.64 -15.50 -2.98
CA PRO A 330 19.01 -15.00 -3.00
C PRO A 330 19.05 -13.55 -2.54
N VAL A 331 19.99 -13.23 -1.67
CA VAL A 331 20.20 -11.86 -1.18
C VAL A 331 21.66 -11.51 -1.35
N GLU A 332 21.90 -10.36 -1.94
CA GLU A 332 23.22 -9.76 -2.07
C GLU A 332 23.20 -8.36 -1.45
N ALA A 333 24.24 -8.00 -0.69
CA ALA A 333 24.36 -6.70 -0.08
C ALA A 333 25.79 -6.18 -0.16
N TRP A 334 25.94 -4.87 -0.32
CA TRP A 334 27.22 -4.18 -0.35
C TRP A 334 27.06 -2.74 0.13
N PHE A 335 28.18 -2.04 0.26
CA PHE A 335 28.16 -0.63 0.63
C PHE A 335 28.63 0.26 -0.51
N THR A 336 28.04 1.45 -0.59
CA THR A 336 28.48 2.51 -1.49
C THR A 336 28.77 3.79 -0.70
N ARG A 337 29.75 4.56 -1.16
CA ARG A 337 30.02 5.92 -0.69
C ARG A 337 30.00 6.85 -1.89
N GLN A 338 29.12 7.85 -1.88
CA GLN A 338 28.93 8.77 -3.02
C GLN A 338 28.69 8.03 -4.35
N GLN A 339 27.91 6.92 -4.31
CA GLN A 339 27.58 6.02 -5.42
C GLN A 339 28.74 5.09 -5.89
N GLU A 340 29.95 5.20 -5.34
CA GLU A 340 31.02 4.27 -5.61
C GLU A 340 30.94 3.08 -4.65
N VAL A 341 31.14 1.85 -5.17
CA VAL A 341 31.17 0.64 -4.36
C VAL A 341 32.45 0.65 -3.53
N LEU A 342 32.33 0.38 -2.23
CA LEU A 342 33.48 0.29 -1.34
C LEU A 342 34.37 -0.92 -1.68
N GLU A 343 35.68 -0.77 -1.45
CA GLU A 343 36.63 -1.88 -1.42
C GLU A 343 36.65 -2.56 -0.04
N GLU A 344 37.21 -3.77 0.04
CA GLU A 344 37.20 -4.58 1.25
C GLU A 344 37.86 -3.89 2.46
N ASP A 345 38.94 -3.17 2.25
CA ASP A 345 39.70 -2.45 3.28
C ASP A 345 38.99 -1.16 3.79
N GLU A 346 37.98 -0.69 3.07
CA GLU A 346 37.16 0.46 3.46
C GLU A 346 35.94 0.07 4.31
N LEU A 347 35.64 -1.23 4.43
CA LEU A 347 34.48 -1.71 5.19
C LEU A 347 34.61 -1.41 6.69
N PRO A 348 33.49 -1.12 7.40
CA PRO A 348 33.49 -0.99 8.85
C PRO A 348 34.03 -2.25 9.56
N ALA A 349 34.79 -2.06 10.64
CA ALA A 349 35.33 -3.17 11.39
C ALA A 349 34.26 -4.04 12.06
N TYR A 350 34.45 -5.34 12.09
CA TYR A 350 33.54 -6.32 12.71
C TYR A 350 32.12 -6.30 12.11
N LEU A 351 32.02 -6.05 10.80
CA LEU A 351 30.76 -5.97 10.09
C LEU A 351 30.10 -7.35 9.98
N ARG A 352 28.86 -7.43 10.39
CA ARG A 352 27.97 -8.59 10.25
C ARG A 352 26.69 -8.16 9.54
N LEU A 353 26.35 -8.86 8.47
CA LEU A 353 25.10 -8.65 7.76
C LEU A 353 24.16 -9.83 7.98
N THR A 354 22.89 -9.54 8.21
CA THR A 354 21.82 -10.52 8.30
C THR A 354 20.67 -10.10 7.41
N ALA A 355 20.08 -11.06 6.71
CA ALA A 355 18.84 -10.87 5.98
C ALA A 355 17.71 -11.64 6.70
N GLU A 356 16.55 -11.01 6.81
CA GLU A 356 15.37 -11.52 7.51
C GLU A 356 14.14 -11.29 6.63
N LEU A 357 13.23 -12.27 6.60
CA LEU A 357 11.85 -12.06 6.14
C LEU A 357 10.95 -11.91 7.37
N ARG A 358 10.12 -10.86 7.36
CA ARG A 358 9.18 -10.53 8.43
C ARG A 358 7.78 -10.35 7.86
N ASN A 359 6.75 -10.75 8.61
CA ASN A 359 5.36 -10.44 8.25
C ASN A 359 5.01 -8.97 8.61
N ALA A 360 3.80 -8.56 8.28
CA ALA A 360 3.30 -7.20 8.56
C ALA A 360 3.31 -6.85 10.06
N ALA A 361 3.14 -7.85 10.96
CA ALA A 361 3.25 -7.68 12.41
C ALA A 361 4.72 -7.64 12.91
N GLY A 362 5.71 -7.60 12.00
CA GLY A 362 7.14 -7.59 12.35
C GLY A 362 7.69 -8.93 12.87
N GLU A 363 6.91 -10.02 12.83
CA GLU A 363 7.34 -11.34 13.29
C GLU A 363 8.31 -11.99 12.30
N LEU A 364 9.38 -12.56 12.81
CA LEU A 364 10.41 -13.21 12.02
C LEU A 364 9.91 -14.52 11.39
N GLN A 365 9.95 -14.60 10.06
CA GLN A 365 9.62 -15.82 9.30
C GLN A 365 10.85 -16.64 8.98
N SER A 366 11.91 -16.01 8.45
CA SER A 366 13.18 -16.66 8.16
C SER A 366 14.34 -15.67 8.30
N THR A 367 15.54 -16.20 8.51
CA THR A 367 16.76 -15.39 8.64
C THR A 367 17.98 -16.13 8.11
N VAL A 368 18.94 -15.36 7.58
CA VAL A 368 20.26 -15.87 7.18
C VAL A 368 21.34 -14.84 7.50
N VAL A 369 22.53 -15.33 7.85
CA VAL A 369 23.73 -14.48 7.93
C VAL A 369 24.37 -14.45 6.54
N LEU A 370 24.52 -13.25 5.98
CA LEU A 370 25.20 -13.07 4.72
C LEU A 370 26.71 -13.26 4.90
N GLN A 371 27.31 -14.03 4.01
CA GLN A 371 28.74 -14.31 4.02
C GLN A 371 29.47 -13.36 3.06
N GLN A 372 30.56 -12.77 3.49
CA GLN A 372 31.41 -11.98 2.62
C GLN A 372 32.05 -12.89 1.56
N GLN A 373 32.00 -12.47 0.30
CA GLN A 373 32.70 -13.15 -0.79
C GLN A 373 34.22 -12.88 -0.68
N GLU A 374 34.99 -13.87 -1.00
CA GLU A 374 36.46 -13.75 -0.94
C GLU A 374 36.94 -12.64 -1.90
N GLN A 375 37.71 -11.69 -1.39
CA GLN A 375 38.31 -10.58 -2.13
C GLN A 375 37.29 -9.58 -2.70
N GLU A 376 36.08 -9.58 -2.20
CA GLU A 376 35.04 -8.62 -2.58
C GLU A 376 34.38 -7.98 -1.37
N ALA A 377 33.96 -6.72 -1.50
CA ALA A 377 33.16 -6.03 -0.49
C ALA A 377 31.66 -6.37 -0.59
N ARG A 378 31.35 -7.60 -1.06
CA ARG A 378 30.00 -8.09 -1.27
C ARG A 378 29.65 -9.19 -0.29
N PHE A 379 28.42 -9.19 0.17
CA PHE A 379 27.87 -10.15 1.11
C PHE A 379 26.71 -10.88 0.46
N VAL A 380 26.74 -12.21 0.45
CA VAL A 380 25.73 -13.04 -0.19
C VAL A 380 25.15 -14.07 0.75
N GLY A 381 23.91 -14.45 0.53
CA GLY A 381 23.23 -15.50 1.26
C GLY A 381 21.94 -15.93 0.58
N GLN A 382 21.37 -17.03 1.07
CA GLN A 382 20.07 -17.53 0.61
C GLN A 382 19.14 -17.64 1.81
N LEU A 383 18.07 -16.86 1.82
CA LEU A 383 17.00 -17.02 2.80
C LEU A 383 16.23 -18.29 2.51
N PRO A 384 15.85 -19.04 3.54
CA PRO A 384 14.92 -20.16 3.39
C PRO A 384 13.62 -19.70 2.72
N PRO A 385 12.96 -20.63 1.97
CA PRO A 385 11.74 -20.30 1.25
C PRO A 385 10.65 -19.74 2.16
N PRO A 386 9.86 -18.75 1.69
CA PRO A 386 8.65 -18.34 2.38
C PRO A 386 7.63 -19.50 2.37
N ILE A 387 6.87 -19.61 3.45
CA ILE A 387 5.91 -20.71 3.67
C ILE A 387 4.45 -20.27 3.62
N THR A 388 4.19 -18.96 3.59
CA THR A 388 2.85 -18.37 3.53
C THR A 388 2.77 -17.35 2.41
N SER A 389 1.66 -17.36 1.65
CA SER A 389 1.35 -16.29 0.69
C SER A 389 0.86 -15.09 1.49
N SER A 390 1.63 -14.03 1.51
CA SER A 390 1.29 -12.77 2.19
C SER A 390 2.28 -11.68 1.79
N GLU A 391 1.97 -10.46 2.14
CA GLU A 391 2.95 -9.37 2.11
C GLU A 391 4.00 -9.60 3.19
N LEU A 392 5.26 -9.62 2.80
CA LEU A 392 6.39 -9.73 3.71
C LEU A 392 7.31 -8.53 3.54
N GLN A 393 8.16 -8.31 4.53
CA GLN A 393 9.25 -7.35 4.48
C GLN A 393 10.58 -8.08 4.51
N LEU A 394 11.42 -7.82 3.51
CA LEU A 394 12.84 -8.15 3.56
C LEU A 394 13.55 -7.07 4.36
N VAL A 395 14.20 -7.46 5.44
CA VAL A 395 15.03 -6.59 6.29
C VAL A 395 16.46 -7.05 6.21
N VAL A 396 17.34 -6.25 5.62
CA VAL A 396 18.79 -6.49 5.64
C VAL A 396 19.39 -5.56 6.67
N ARG A 397 20.02 -6.15 7.69
CA ARG A 397 20.68 -5.44 8.78
C ARG A 397 22.20 -5.56 8.67
N ALA A 398 22.86 -4.44 8.89
CA ALA A 398 24.31 -4.37 8.98
C ALA A 398 24.68 -3.82 10.36
N GLU A 399 25.48 -4.59 11.09
CA GLU A 399 25.95 -4.27 12.44
C GLU A 399 27.47 -4.35 12.50
N GLY A 400 28.08 -3.34 13.11
CA GLY A 400 29.52 -3.24 13.34
C GLY A 400 29.81 -2.46 14.61
N GLN A 401 31.07 -2.12 14.86
CA GLN A 401 31.44 -1.37 16.06
C GLN A 401 30.94 0.10 15.95
N GLY A 402 29.87 0.43 16.70
CA GLY A 402 29.25 1.77 16.67
C GLY A 402 28.47 2.07 15.39
N PHE A 403 28.16 1.03 14.62
CA PHE A 403 27.49 1.09 13.35
C PHE A 403 26.28 0.15 13.35
N ARG A 404 25.09 0.68 13.06
CA ARG A 404 23.85 -0.10 12.94
C ARG A 404 22.95 0.50 11.89
N ARG A 405 22.71 -0.27 10.84
CA ARG A 405 21.78 0.12 9.77
C ARG A 405 20.90 -1.03 9.36
N GLN A 406 19.77 -0.70 8.81
CA GLN A 406 18.93 -1.65 8.11
C GLN A 406 18.35 -1.03 6.86
N ARG A 407 18.11 -1.88 5.86
CA ARG A 407 17.29 -1.58 4.69
C ARG A 407 16.07 -2.47 4.69
N VAL A 408 14.92 -1.89 4.46
CA VAL A 408 13.64 -2.59 4.47
C VAL A 408 13.01 -2.46 3.09
N GLN A 409 12.54 -3.58 2.54
CA GLN A 409 11.83 -3.62 1.27
C GLN A 409 10.60 -4.51 1.41
N ALA A 410 9.44 -4.01 1.01
CA ALA A 410 8.25 -4.82 0.89
C ALA A 410 8.39 -5.79 -0.29
N VAL A 411 7.87 -7.00 -0.12
CA VAL A 411 7.85 -8.06 -1.14
C VAL A 411 6.51 -8.80 -1.07
N ASN A 412 5.95 -9.12 -2.24
CA ASN A 412 4.80 -9.99 -2.35
C ASN A 412 5.26 -11.45 -2.36
N VAL A 413 4.51 -12.34 -1.73
CA VAL A 413 4.77 -13.79 -1.79
C VAL A 413 3.60 -14.50 -2.43
N LEU A 414 3.85 -15.13 -3.56
CA LEU A 414 2.84 -15.80 -4.37
C LEU A 414 3.06 -17.32 -4.44
N PRO A 415 2.01 -18.08 -4.68
CA PRO A 415 2.18 -19.46 -5.09
C PRO A 415 2.90 -19.52 -6.46
N PRO A 416 3.88 -20.40 -6.64
CA PRO A 416 4.60 -20.53 -7.92
C PRO A 416 3.72 -21.06 -9.05
N ILE A 417 2.56 -21.62 -8.69
CA ILE A 417 1.54 -22.13 -9.60
C ILE A 417 0.19 -21.71 -9.07
N LEU A 418 -0.55 -20.99 -9.88
CA LEU A 418 -1.92 -20.58 -9.59
C LEU A 418 -2.89 -21.66 -10.05
N ALA A 419 -3.86 -22.02 -9.21
CA ALA A 419 -4.91 -22.99 -9.53
C ALA A 419 -6.27 -22.30 -9.53
N ARG A 420 -7.02 -22.45 -10.61
CA ARG A 420 -8.37 -21.90 -10.76
C ARG A 420 -9.34 -23.01 -11.16
N HIS A 421 -10.46 -23.10 -10.46
CA HIS A 421 -11.55 -23.97 -10.82
C HIS A 421 -12.33 -23.38 -12.01
N ASP A 422 -12.44 -24.16 -13.09
CA ASP A 422 -13.30 -23.87 -14.24
C ASP A 422 -14.54 -24.77 -14.12
N GLU A 423 -15.58 -24.23 -13.49
CA GLU A 423 -16.83 -24.98 -13.25
C GLU A 423 -17.50 -25.40 -14.56
N ALA A 424 -17.50 -24.51 -15.57
CA ALA A 424 -18.14 -24.79 -16.86
C ALA A 424 -17.44 -25.92 -17.63
N GLY A 425 -16.11 -26.03 -17.50
CA GLY A 425 -15.31 -27.06 -18.12
C GLY A 425 -15.13 -28.32 -17.27
N GLY A 426 -15.59 -28.31 -16.00
CA GLY A 426 -15.38 -29.44 -15.09
C GLY A 426 -13.90 -29.75 -14.84
N GLN A 427 -13.07 -28.76 -14.73
CA GLN A 427 -11.62 -28.90 -14.69
C GLN A 427 -10.95 -27.86 -13.78
N VAL A 428 -9.71 -28.13 -13.39
CA VAL A 428 -8.85 -27.12 -12.77
C VAL A 428 -7.79 -26.69 -13.77
N ILE A 429 -7.69 -25.39 -13.96
CA ILE A 429 -6.65 -24.75 -14.77
C ILE A 429 -5.51 -24.38 -13.82
N LEU A 430 -4.30 -24.83 -14.15
CA LEU A 430 -3.08 -24.56 -13.39
C LEU A 430 -2.15 -23.75 -14.29
N THR A 431 -1.71 -22.60 -13.81
CA THR A 431 -0.81 -21.69 -14.56
C THR A 431 0.43 -21.40 -13.71
N THR A 432 1.61 -21.46 -14.32
CA THR A 432 2.84 -21.08 -13.60
C THR A 432 2.94 -19.56 -13.49
N GLU A 433 3.23 -19.09 -12.30
CA GLU A 433 3.60 -17.70 -12.01
C GLU A 433 5.12 -17.55 -11.93
N HIS A 434 5.83 -18.61 -11.53
CA HIS A 434 7.29 -18.57 -11.45
C HIS A 434 7.92 -18.69 -12.84
N PRO A 435 8.79 -17.75 -13.26
CA PRO A 435 9.28 -17.64 -14.65
C PRO A 435 10.11 -18.85 -15.13
N GLN A 436 10.75 -19.59 -14.22
CA GLN A 436 11.53 -20.78 -14.57
C GLN A 436 10.72 -22.05 -14.72
N LEU A 437 9.43 -22.06 -14.33
CA LEU A 437 8.59 -23.26 -14.42
C LEU A 437 7.90 -23.34 -15.78
N ASN A 438 7.96 -24.53 -16.37
CA ASN A 438 7.34 -24.83 -17.66
C ASN A 438 7.03 -26.33 -17.77
N ARG A 439 6.33 -26.73 -18.84
CA ARG A 439 5.92 -28.12 -19.07
C ARG A 439 7.06 -29.14 -19.11
N HIS A 440 8.31 -28.74 -19.35
CA HIS A 440 9.45 -29.66 -19.47
C HIS A 440 10.08 -29.99 -18.12
N ASN A 441 9.93 -29.09 -17.14
CA ASN A 441 10.51 -29.24 -15.82
C ASN A 441 9.49 -29.36 -14.68
N THR A 442 8.17 -29.33 -14.99
CA THR A 442 7.11 -29.31 -13.97
C THR A 442 6.06 -30.38 -14.26
N ARG A 443 5.72 -31.17 -13.24
CA ARG A 443 4.61 -32.14 -13.24
C ARG A 443 3.67 -31.81 -12.08
N LEU A 444 2.37 -31.79 -12.35
CA LEU A 444 1.36 -31.36 -11.38
C LEU A 444 0.38 -32.49 -11.08
N TYR A 445 0.07 -32.64 -9.81
CA TYR A 445 -0.81 -33.67 -9.28
C TYR A 445 -1.82 -33.07 -8.31
N GLY A 446 -3.02 -33.63 -8.32
CA GLY A 446 -4.06 -33.31 -7.35
C GLY A 446 -4.47 -34.55 -6.57
N GLN A 447 -4.78 -34.39 -5.29
CA GLN A 447 -5.41 -35.44 -4.49
C GLN A 447 -6.81 -34.97 -4.10
N LEU A 448 -7.82 -35.67 -4.61
CA LEU A 448 -9.24 -35.40 -4.43
C LEU A 448 -9.93 -36.63 -3.85
N GLN A 449 -10.49 -36.54 -2.66
CA GLN A 449 -11.20 -37.65 -1.99
C GLN A 449 -10.43 -39.00 -1.99
N GLY A 450 -9.09 -38.93 -1.90
CA GLY A 450 -8.21 -40.12 -1.91
C GLY A 450 -7.78 -40.61 -3.31
N ALA A 451 -8.36 -40.09 -4.38
CA ALA A 451 -7.91 -40.33 -5.75
C ALA A 451 -6.80 -39.34 -6.15
N THR A 452 -5.81 -39.84 -6.89
CA THR A 452 -4.76 -38.99 -7.48
C THR A 452 -5.14 -38.59 -8.89
N LEU A 453 -5.18 -37.30 -9.15
CA LEU A 453 -5.40 -36.69 -10.44
C LEU A 453 -4.08 -36.20 -11.01
N THR A 454 -3.87 -36.30 -12.32
CA THR A 454 -2.69 -35.77 -13.00
C THR A 454 -3.11 -34.60 -13.89
N ALA A 455 -2.38 -33.51 -13.86
CA ALA A 455 -2.61 -32.42 -14.77
C ALA A 455 -1.86 -32.64 -16.08
N GLU A 456 -2.53 -32.40 -17.20
CA GLU A 456 -1.98 -32.51 -18.55
C GLU A 456 -1.54 -31.14 -19.06
N PRO A 457 -0.28 -30.99 -19.57
CA PRO A 457 0.19 -29.70 -20.09
C PRO A 457 -0.59 -29.35 -21.39
N GLN A 458 -1.15 -28.14 -21.40
CA GLN A 458 -1.84 -27.60 -22.56
C GLN A 458 -0.91 -26.73 -23.42
N ASP A 459 -0.10 -25.92 -22.77
CA ASP A 459 0.94 -25.09 -23.38
C ASP A 459 2.23 -25.05 -22.53
N GLU A 460 3.12 -24.08 -22.73
CA GLU A 460 4.40 -24.01 -22.01
C GLU A 460 4.24 -23.76 -20.51
N GLN A 461 3.21 -23.03 -20.10
CA GLN A 461 3.03 -22.56 -18.73
C GLN A 461 1.65 -22.91 -18.14
N ARG A 462 0.86 -23.71 -18.86
CA ARG A 462 -0.53 -24.02 -18.49
C ARG A 462 -0.81 -25.50 -18.54
N TRP A 463 -1.51 -25.99 -17.51
CA TRP A 463 -1.99 -27.37 -17.40
C TRP A 463 -3.49 -27.40 -17.15
N ILE A 464 -4.12 -28.47 -17.55
CA ILE A 464 -5.51 -28.77 -17.26
C ILE A 464 -5.56 -30.07 -16.44
N MET A 465 -6.30 -30.04 -15.35
CA MET A 465 -6.60 -31.20 -14.51
C MET A 465 -8.11 -31.50 -14.62
N PRO A 466 -8.53 -32.49 -15.39
CA PRO A 466 -9.94 -32.89 -15.43
C PRO A 466 -10.42 -33.34 -14.04
N LEU A 467 -11.60 -32.90 -13.65
CA LEU A 467 -12.23 -33.31 -12.41
C LEU A 467 -13.23 -34.47 -12.66
N PRO A 468 -13.35 -35.44 -11.74
CA PRO A 468 -14.47 -36.37 -11.77
C PRO A 468 -15.78 -35.64 -11.47
N GLU A 469 -16.91 -36.29 -11.77
CA GLU A 469 -18.21 -35.79 -11.33
C GLU A 469 -18.22 -35.63 -9.80
N LEU A 470 -18.55 -34.41 -9.33
CA LEU A 470 -18.63 -34.07 -7.91
C LEU A 470 -20.11 -34.03 -7.49
N ASP A 471 -20.39 -34.46 -6.28
CA ASP A 471 -21.75 -34.38 -5.73
C ASP A 471 -22.18 -32.92 -5.60
N ALA A 472 -23.31 -32.56 -6.18
CA ALA A 472 -23.83 -31.20 -6.15
C ALA A 472 -24.01 -30.69 -4.71
N GLY A 473 -23.56 -29.48 -4.47
CA GLY A 473 -23.71 -28.81 -3.17
C GLY A 473 -22.70 -29.23 -2.08
N VAL A 474 -21.72 -30.08 -2.39
CA VAL A 474 -20.67 -30.47 -1.44
C VAL A 474 -19.35 -29.79 -1.81
N SER A 475 -18.81 -29.02 -0.87
CA SER A 475 -17.49 -28.40 -0.98
C SER A 475 -16.40 -29.44 -0.77
N VAL A 476 -15.53 -29.66 -1.75
CA VAL A 476 -14.48 -30.69 -1.69
C VAL A 476 -13.09 -30.06 -1.81
N PRO A 477 -12.19 -30.29 -0.83
CA PRO A 477 -10.81 -29.80 -0.92
C PRO A 477 -10.00 -30.64 -1.91
N LEU A 478 -9.36 -29.96 -2.86
CA LEU A 478 -8.33 -30.51 -3.74
C LEU A 478 -6.96 -30.11 -3.20
N MET A 479 -6.15 -31.12 -2.85
CA MET A 479 -4.76 -30.92 -2.42
C MET A 479 -3.87 -30.98 -3.65
N LEU A 480 -3.14 -29.90 -3.92
CA LEU A 480 -2.29 -29.78 -5.10
C LEU A 480 -0.81 -29.95 -4.74
N ARG A 481 -0.08 -30.64 -5.59
CA ARG A 481 1.37 -30.87 -5.48
C ARG A 481 2.03 -30.73 -6.84
N GLY A 482 3.25 -30.24 -6.84
CA GLY A 482 4.11 -30.16 -8.00
C GLY A 482 5.42 -30.88 -7.78
N GLU A 483 5.88 -31.65 -8.78
CA GLU A 483 7.26 -32.15 -8.89
C GLU A 483 7.97 -31.27 -9.90
N ILE A 484 9.01 -30.54 -9.45
CA ILE A 484 9.79 -29.63 -10.30
C ILE A 484 11.24 -30.09 -10.39
N THR A 485 11.84 -29.92 -11.56
CA THR A 485 13.26 -30.19 -11.79
C THR A 485 13.96 -28.91 -12.17
N LEU A 486 14.77 -28.37 -11.27
CA LEU A 486 15.58 -27.17 -11.51
C LEU A 486 17.04 -27.48 -11.21
N ASP A 487 17.93 -27.05 -12.09
CA ASP A 487 19.40 -27.26 -11.97
C ASP A 487 19.77 -28.73 -11.75
N GLY A 488 19.00 -29.66 -12.33
CA GLY A 488 19.18 -31.11 -12.18
C GLY A 488 18.67 -31.70 -10.85
N ASN A 489 18.13 -30.88 -9.97
CA ASN A 489 17.56 -31.32 -8.69
C ASN A 489 16.05 -31.42 -8.78
N VAL A 490 15.51 -32.54 -8.31
CA VAL A 490 14.06 -32.75 -8.20
C VAL A 490 13.59 -32.26 -6.84
N ARG A 491 12.57 -31.40 -6.82
CA ARG A 491 11.94 -30.87 -5.60
C ARG A 491 10.43 -31.10 -5.67
N GLU A 492 9.82 -31.36 -4.52
CA GLU A 492 8.36 -31.37 -4.38
C GLU A 492 7.88 -30.01 -3.87
N LEU A 493 6.88 -29.46 -4.56
CA LEU A 493 6.17 -28.26 -4.16
C LEU A 493 4.80 -28.64 -3.59
N VAL A 494 4.51 -28.14 -2.40
CA VAL A 494 3.16 -28.18 -1.83
C VAL A 494 2.48 -26.85 -2.20
N LEU A 495 1.39 -26.96 -2.97
CA LEU A 495 0.63 -25.80 -3.41
C LEU A 495 -0.53 -25.53 -2.42
N PRO A 496 -1.06 -24.31 -2.39
CA PRO A 496 -2.27 -24.00 -1.62
C PRO A 496 -3.41 -24.94 -2.05
N ARG A 497 -4.19 -25.38 -1.06
CA ARG A 497 -5.36 -26.22 -1.35
C ARG A 497 -6.42 -25.39 -2.07
N LEU A 498 -7.03 -25.99 -3.10
CA LEU A 498 -8.18 -25.41 -3.78
C LEU A 498 -9.46 -26.02 -3.21
N VAL A 499 -10.45 -25.22 -2.91
CA VAL A 499 -11.78 -25.71 -2.50
C VAL A 499 -12.67 -25.67 -3.74
N LEU A 500 -13.16 -26.84 -4.14
CA LEU A 500 -14.05 -26.99 -5.29
C LEU A 500 -15.50 -26.84 -4.81
N PHE A 501 -16.25 -25.96 -5.48
CA PHE A 501 -17.69 -25.79 -5.29
C PHE A 501 -18.34 -26.31 -6.57
N PRO A 502 -18.94 -27.51 -6.58
CA PRO A 502 -19.61 -28.01 -7.77
C PRO A 502 -20.80 -27.10 -8.11
N ALA A 503 -20.95 -26.78 -9.39
CA ALA A 503 -22.11 -26.05 -9.88
C ALA A 503 -23.39 -26.77 -9.47
N VAL A 504 -24.30 -26.07 -8.81
CA VAL A 504 -25.65 -26.55 -8.59
C VAL A 504 -26.33 -26.50 -9.96
N ASP A 505 -26.69 -27.65 -10.49
CA ASP A 505 -27.45 -27.71 -11.75
C ASP A 505 -28.80 -27.01 -11.56
N THR A 506 -28.87 -25.77 -12.05
CA THR A 506 -30.07 -24.93 -12.01
C THR A 506 -30.99 -25.20 -13.19
N SER A 507 -30.85 -26.35 -13.90
CA SER A 507 -31.85 -26.75 -14.87
C SER A 507 -33.17 -26.99 -14.13
N LEU A 508 -34.13 -26.12 -14.40
CA LEU A 508 -35.45 -26.03 -13.76
C LEU A 508 -36.32 -27.31 -13.96
N ASP A 509 -35.82 -28.28 -14.73
CA ASP A 509 -36.58 -29.50 -15.06
C ASP A 509 -36.50 -30.61 -13.99
N GLN A 510 -35.68 -30.46 -12.94
CA GLN A 510 -35.51 -31.49 -11.89
C GLN A 510 -35.71 -30.96 -10.45
N VAL A 511 -36.08 -29.71 -10.27
CA VAL A 511 -36.26 -29.17 -8.93
C VAL A 511 -37.71 -29.35 -8.48
N ASP A 512 -37.94 -30.26 -7.54
CA ASP A 512 -39.23 -30.38 -6.83
C ASP A 512 -39.61 -29.01 -6.26
N ALA A 513 -40.87 -28.59 -6.36
CA ALA A 513 -41.35 -27.29 -5.92
C ALA A 513 -41.00 -26.96 -4.44
N ALA A 514 -40.78 -27.99 -3.62
CA ALA A 514 -40.32 -27.87 -2.23
C ALA A 514 -38.83 -27.48 -2.14
N SER A 515 -37.98 -27.99 -3.03
CA SER A 515 -36.54 -27.65 -3.09
C SER A 515 -36.32 -26.27 -3.66
N THR A 516 -37.18 -25.82 -4.59
CA THR A 516 -37.14 -24.45 -5.12
C THR A 516 -37.41 -23.42 -4.02
N LEU A 517 -38.30 -23.73 -3.09
CA LEU A 517 -38.61 -22.84 -1.94
C LEU A 517 -37.46 -22.76 -0.95
N GLU A 518 -36.67 -23.83 -0.76
CA GLU A 518 -35.49 -23.76 0.12
C GLU A 518 -34.29 -23.06 -0.55
N VAL A 519 -34.05 -23.29 -1.83
CA VAL A 519 -32.99 -22.59 -2.59
C VAL A 519 -33.35 -21.11 -2.74
N THR A 520 -34.61 -20.80 -3.03
CA THR A 520 -35.11 -19.40 -3.04
C THR A 520 -34.96 -18.73 -1.67
N ARG A 521 -35.09 -19.47 -0.56
CA ARG A 521 -34.80 -18.93 0.78
C ARG A 521 -33.33 -18.61 1.03
N PHE A 522 -32.38 -19.29 0.38
CA PHE A 522 -30.96 -19.02 0.53
C PHE A 522 -30.44 -17.93 -0.40
N TYR A 523 -31.04 -17.74 -1.57
CA TYR A 523 -30.60 -16.76 -2.59
C TYR A 523 -31.57 -15.59 -2.76
N ASP A 524 -32.87 -15.78 -2.41
CA ASP A 524 -33.90 -14.76 -2.36
C ASP A 524 -34.40 -14.50 -0.93
N GLU A 525 -33.61 -14.80 0.11
CA GLU A 525 -33.65 -13.83 1.18
C GLU A 525 -33.03 -12.59 0.56
N PRO A 526 -33.83 -11.62 0.10
CA PRO A 526 -33.34 -10.27 0.05
C PRO A 526 -32.76 -10.08 1.42
N LEU A 527 -31.51 -9.69 1.55
CA LEU A 527 -31.00 -8.99 2.71
C LEU A 527 -32.20 -8.27 3.27
N PRO A 528 -32.75 -8.63 4.46
CA PRO A 528 -34.05 -8.18 4.85
C PRO A 528 -34.10 -6.73 4.41
N GLN A 529 -34.79 -6.47 3.31
CA GLN A 529 -35.21 -5.12 3.05
C GLN A 529 -36.01 -4.89 4.29
N ARG A 530 -35.32 -4.33 5.28
CA ARG A 530 -35.95 -3.65 6.36
C ARG A 530 -37.00 -2.86 5.62
N GLU A 531 -38.21 -3.41 5.53
CA GLU A 531 -39.35 -2.58 5.23
C GLU A 531 -39.19 -1.48 6.24
N GLU A 532 -38.62 -0.36 5.80
CA GLU A 532 -38.62 0.84 6.60
C GLU A 532 -40.08 1.05 6.89
N SER A 533 -40.51 0.60 8.07
CA SER A 533 -41.88 0.80 8.47
C SER A 533 -42.08 2.29 8.28
N SER A 534 -43.05 2.64 7.50
CA SER A 534 -43.37 4.04 7.23
C SER A 534 -43.77 4.79 8.50
N ASP A 535 -43.94 4.04 9.61
CA ASP A 535 -44.28 4.56 10.92
C ASP A 535 -43.01 4.92 11.72
N PRO A 536 -42.80 6.23 12.00
CA PRO A 536 -41.65 6.69 12.77
C PRO A 536 -41.58 6.10 14.19
N VAL A 537 -42.69 5.59 14.72
CA VAL A 537 -42.77 4.98 16.05
C VAL A 537 -42.20 3.56 16.03
N GLU A 538 -42.50 2.77 15.00
CA GLU A 538 -41.89 1.43 14.84
C GLU A 538 -40.38 1.50 14.67
N ARG A 539 -39.86 2.46 13.89
CA ARG A 539 -38.42 2.70 13.78
C ARG A 539 -37.73 3.06 15.10
N LEU A 540 -38.43 3.79 15.97
CA LEU A 540 -37.91 4.10 17.31
C LEU A 540 -37.86 2.88 18.22
N ILE A 541 -38.88 2.03 18.14
CA ILE A 541 -38.98 0.79 18.91
C ILE A 541 -37.87 -0.19 18.50
N GLU A 542 -37.64 -0.38 17.21
CA GLU A 542 -36.56 -1.23 16.69
C GLU A 542 -35.19 -0.74 17.14
N ARG A 543 -34.93 0.58 17.11
CA ARG A 543 -33.67 1.15 17.63
C ARG A 543 -33.46 0.95 19.12
N VAL A 544 -34.52 0.99 19.91
CA VAL A 544 -34.44 0.72 21.37
C VAL A 544 -34.18 -0.77 21.62
N GLN A 545 -34.78 -1.66 20.84
CA GLN A 545 -34.58 -3.11 20.94
C GLN A 545 -33.20 -3.56 20.42
N ALA A 546 -32.57 -2.80 19.52
CA ALA A 546 -31.23 -3.07 19.01
C ALA A 546 -30.09 -2.59 19.94
N LEU A 547 -30.41 -1.99 21.09
CA LEU A 547 -29.38 -1.58 22.04
C LEU A 547 -28.71 -2.79 22.71
N PRO A 548 -27.40 -2.71 23.03
CA PRO A 548 -26.70 -3.75 23.79
C PRO A 548 -27.42 -4.08 25.12
N GLU A 549 -27.37 -5.33 25.55
CA GLU A 549 -28.07 -5.81 26.75
C GLU A 549 -27.79 -4.96 28.01
N THR A 550 -26.58 -4.46 28.15
CA THR A 550 -26.19 -3.56 29.24
C THR A 550 -26.91 -2.21 29.21
N ALA A 551 -27.22 -1.69 28.03
CA ALA A 551 -27.98 -0.45 27.86
C ALA A 551 -29.48 -0.70 28.07
N GLN A 552 -30.00 -1.87 27.63
CA GLN A 552 -31.38 -2.30 27.89
C GLN A 552 -31.64 -2.50 29.38
N GLN A 553 -30.67 -3.07 30.12
CA GLN A 553 -30.75 -3.26 31.55
C GLN A 553 -30.77 -1.92 32.30
N ARG A 554 -29.89 -0.98 31.92
CA ARG A 554 -29.91 0.39 32.48
C ARG A 554 -31.22 1.15 32.17
N TRP A 555 -31.80 0.91 31.01
CA TRP A 555 -33.09 1.47 30.64
C TRP A 555 -34.22 0.90 31.52
N ARG A 556 -34.20 -0.40 31.84
CA ARG A 556 -35.19 -1.05 32.73
C ARG A 556 -35.05 -0.65 34.19
N GLU A 557 -33.84 -0.35 34.64
CA GLU A 557 -33.52 0.03 36.03
C GLU A 557 -33.54 1.55 36.27
N GLY A 558 -33.88 2.35 35.26
CA GLY A 558 -33.88 3.81 35.33
C GLY A 558 -34.96 4.38 36.27
N PRO A 559 -34.89 5.69 36.56
CA PRO A 559 -35.75 6.31 37.58
C PRO A 559 -37.23 6.23 37.24
N ALA A 560 -38.08 6.18 38.30
CA ALA A 560 -39.52 5.93 38.20
C ALA A 560 -40.31 6.90 37.32
N TRP A 561 -39.81 8.10 37.05
CA TRP A 561 -40.46 9.06 36.15
C TRP A 561 -40.43 8.65 34.65
N LEU A 562 -39.61 7.65 34.30
CA LEU A 562 -39.56 7.06 32.94
C LEU A 562 -40.60 5.92 32.75
N GLU A 563 -41.28 5.49 33.80
CA GLU A 563 -42.23 4.36 33.76
C GLU A 563 -43.35 4.57 32.72
N PRO A 564 -43.99 5.77 32.59
CA PRO A 564 -45.01 6.00 31.57
C PRO A 564 -44.47 5.88 30.14
N LEU A 565 -43.19 6.23 29.93
CA LEU A 565 -42.52 6.14 28.62
C LEU A 565 -42.22 4.70 28.27
N ARG A 566 -41.82 3.86 29.27
CA ARG A 566 -41.59 2.43 29.11
C ARG A 566 -42.88 1.71 28.73
N GLN A 567 -43.95 1.99 29.45
CA GLN A 567 -45.26 1.40 29.16
C GLN A 567 -45.80 1.79 27.78
N ALA A 568 -45.49 3.01 27.31
CA ALA A 568 -45.88 3.47 25.99
C ALA A 568 -45.08 2.80 24.88
N LEU A 569 -43.81 2.44 25.14
CA LEU A 569 -42.94 1.71 24.19
C LEU A 569 -43.26 0.21 24.19
N ASP A 570 -43.60 -0.38 25.31
CA ASP A 570 -44.00 -1.80 25.42
C ASP A 570 -45.39 -2.07 24.79
N ASN A 571 -46.27 -1.06 24.71
CA ASN A 571 -47.60 -1.15 24.12
C ASN A 571 -47.90 0.06 23.17
N PRO A 572 -47.26 0.11 22.03
CA PRO A 572 -47.29 1.30 21.16
C PRO A 572 -48.68 1.67 20.64
N ARG A 573 -49.59 0.70 20.51
CA ARG A 573 -50.99 0.96 20.08
C ARG A 573 -51.81 1.73 21.11
N GLN A 574 -51.46 1.67 22.38
CA GLN A 574 -52.15 2.38 23.47
C GLN A 574 -51.36 3.61 23.93
N GLY A 575 -50.04 3.60 23.80
CA GLY A 575 -49.12 4.66 24.25
C GLY A 575 -48.83 5.77 23.24
N TRP A 576 -49.30 5.63 22.00
CA TRP A 576 -48.99 6.58 20.93
C TRP A 576 -49.32 8.06 21.24
N PRO A 577 -50.39 8.43 21.93
CA PRO A 577 -50.66 9.82 22.26
C PRO A 577 -49.60 10.45 23.17
N LEU A 578 -49.00 9.64 24.04
CA LEU A 578 -47.98 10.07 24.99
C LEU A 578 -46.63 10.23 24.31
N LEU A 579 -46.31 9.36 23.34
CA LEU A 579 -45.13 9.46 22.50
C LEU A 579 -45.17 10.69 21.61
N VAL A 580 -46.32 11.01 21.02
CA VAL A 580 -46.54 12.22 20.21
C VAL A 580 -46.45 13.49 21.06
N ALA A 581 -47.03 13.47 22.26
CA ALA A 581 -47.01 14.60 23.20
C ALA A 581 -45.59 14.95 23.67
N LEU A 582 -44.66 14.00 23.69
CA LEU A 582 -43.26 14.21 24.03
C LEU A 582 -42.41 14.56 22.80
N ALA A 583 -42.68 13.97 21.63
CA ALA A 583 -41.94 14.18 20.41
C ALA A 583 -42.16 15.57 19.80
N VAL A 584 -43.38 16.10 19.86
CA VAL A 584 -43.72 17.40 19.26
C VAL A 584 -42.98 18.57 19.92
N PRO A 585 -42.91 18.70 21.25
CA PRO A 585 -42.13 19.77 21.89
C PRO A 585 -40.63 19.65 21.62
N LEU A 586 -40.10 18.41 21.58
CA LEU A 586 -38.68 18.16 21.31
C LEU A 586 -38.30 18.58 19.84
N LEU A 587 -39.17 18.28 18.88
CA LEU A 587 -39.05 18.70 17.50
C LEU A 587 -39.14 20.23 17.35
N LEU A 588 -40.04 20.87 18.09
CA LEU A 588 -40.17 22.32 18.13
C LEU A 588 -38.93 22.98 18.75
N LEU A 589 -38.35 22.42 19.79
CA LEU A 589 -37.10 22.90 20.40
C LEU A 589 -35.91 22.74 19.44
N LEU A 590 -35.82 21.64 18.72
CA LEU A 590 -34.80 21.40 17.70
C LEU A 590 -34.93 22.36 16.52
N LEU A 591 -36.17 22.64 16.09
CA LEU A 591 -36.44 23.63 15.04
C LEU A 591 -36.07 25.04 15.49
N LEU A 592 -36.46 25.43 16.71
CA LEU A 592 -36.11 26.72 17.29
C LEU A 592 -34.59 26.86 17.46
N TRP A 593 -33.90 25.82 17.93
CA TRP A 593 -32.44 25.79 18.04
C TRP A 593 -31.77 25.90 16.66
N ARG A 594 -32.29 25.22 15.63
CA ARG A 594 -31.77 25.29 14.26
C ARG A 594 -32.01 26.67 13.62
N VAL A 595 -33.13 27.31 13.88
CA VAL A 595 -33.41 28.68 13.42
C VAL A 595 -32.51 29.68 14.18
N TRP A 596 -32.33 29.51 15.48
CA TRP A 596 -31.46 30.34 16.29
C TRP A 596 -29.99 30.19 15.85
N HIS A 597 -29.53 28.98 15.60
CA HIS A 597 -28.17 28.71 15.10
C HIS A 597 -27.94 29.28 13.70
N ARG A 598 -28.92 29.19 12.80
CA ARG A 598 -28.86 29.83 11.48
C ARG A 598 -28.82 31.35 11.56
N ARG A 599 -29.57 31.98 12.46
CA ARG A 599 -29.55 33.42 12.67
C ARG A 599 -28.22 33.90 13.28
N ARG A 600 -27.61 33.11 14.13
CA ARG A 600 -26.32 33.43 14.74
C ARG A 600 -25.17 33.38 13.73
N ASN A 601 -25.22 32.46 12.76
CA ASN A 601 -24.24 32.32 11.68
C ASN A 601 -24.47 33.30 10.52
N ALA A 602 -25.67 33.89 10.39
CA ALA A 602 -25.94 34.89 9.38
C ALA A 602 -25.48 36.31 9.79
N GLY A 603 -25.26 36.57 11.07
CA GLY A 603 -24.76 37.84 11.59
C GLY A 603 -23.24 38.05 11.52
N ALA A 604 -22.49 37.07 11.00
CA ALA A 604 -21.01 37.12 10.92
C ALA A 604 -20.48 37.46 9.51
N ARG A 605 -21.36 37.93 8.59
CA ARG A 605 -20.95 38.31 7.23
C ARG A 605 -21.41 39.72 6.91
N GLU A 606 -20.84 40.73 7.54
CA GLU A 606 -20.76 42.09 7.07
C GLU A 606 -19.50 42.73 7.62
N GLU A 607 -18.40 42.70 6.84
CA GLU A 607 -17.35 43.70 6.96
C GLU A 607 -17.41 44.58 5.71
N PRO A 608 -17.33 45.92 5.87
CA PRO A 608 -17.39 46.86 4.77
C PRO A 608 -15.99 47.08 4.16
N HIS A 609 -16.00 47.15 2.83
CA HIS A 609 -14.88 47.66 2.04
C HIS A 609 -14.56 49.13 2.41
N VAL A 610 -13.30 49.39 2.75
CA VAL A 610 -12.57 50.65 2.44
C VAL A 610 -11.18 50.25 1.94
#